data_ef235147d77d411529c1db82b089f57a
#
_entry.id   ef235147d77d411529c1db82b089f57a
#
_cell.length_a   1.000
_cell.length_b   1.000
_cell.length_c   1.000
_cell.angle_alpha   90.00
_cell.angle_beta   90.00
_cell.angle_gamma   90.00
#
_symmetry.space_group_name_H-M   'P 1'
#
loop_
_entity.id
_entity.type
_entity.pdbx_description
1 polymer ?
#
loop_
_entity_poly.entity_id
_entity_poly.type
_entity_poly.pdbx_seq_one_letter_code
_entity_poly.pdbx_strand_id
1 'polypeptide(L)'
;MRIAAFQMEAKSGNQRFNVARLTRAAEEAASGGAKLLMTPELALQGYGAGNDLRALACPADGEMIEELNRISRKNNIALLVGFAEVAENAIYNSAAFVDGRNRPTIYRKSHLYGHFERAL
;
A
#
# COMPACT_ATOMS: atom_id res chain seq x y z
N MET A 1 -1.72 -20.06 10.26
CA MET A 1 -1.24 -19.18 9.18
C MET A 1 -0.20 -18.22 9.74
N ARG A 2 0.90 -18.04 9.03
CA ARG A 2 1.94 -17.10 9.42
C ARG A 2 1.72 -15.76 8.74
N ILE A 3 1.72 -14.68 9.52
CA ILE A 3 1.54 -13.30 9.05
C ILE A 3 2.82 -12.53 9.36
N ALA A 4 3.30 -11.75 8.40
CA ALA A 4 4.43 -10.85 8.59
C ALA A 4 3.91 -9.40 8.67
N ALA A 5 4.39 -8.65 9.64
CA ALA A 5 4.15 -7.22 9.76
C ALA A 5 5.44 -6.48 9.41
N PHE A 6 5.38 -5.62 8.40
CA PHE A 6 6.53 -4.82 7.99
C PHE A 6 6.44 -3.42 8.57
N GLN A 7 7.23 -3.19 9.60
CA GLN A 7 7.40 -1.87 10.20
C GLN A 7 8.41 -1.08 9.37
N MET A 8 7.96 -0.59 8.22
CA MET A 8 8.83 0.16 7.34
C MET A 8 8.78 1.65 7.66
N GLU A 9 9.92 2.30 7.55
CA GLU A 9 9.99 3.74 7.46
C GLU A 9 9.80 4.11 5.97
N ALA A 10 8.56 4.42 5.60
CA ALA A 10 8.26 4.83 4.24
C ALA A 10 8.87 6.19 3.96
N LYS A 11 9.58 6.32 2.85
CA LYS A 11 10.16 7.60 2.44
C LYS A 11 9.06 8.49 1.86
N SER A 12 8.79 9.60 2.53
CA SER A 12 7.76 10.54 2.13
C SER A 12 8.00 11.05 0.71
N GLY A 13 6.98 10.96 -0.14
CA GLY A 13 7.03 11.40 -1.53
C GLY A 13 7.86 10.53 -2.47
N ASN A 14 8.43 9.42 -2.02
CA ASN A 14 9.24 8.54 -2.88
C ASN A 14 8.61 7.16 -3.03
N GLN A 15 7.62 7.09 -3.90
CA GLN A 15 6.84 5.86 -4.14
C GLN A 15 7.70 4.71 -4.66
N ARG A 16 8.64 4.99 -5.58
CA ARG A 16 9.54 3.95 -6.12
C ARG A 16 10.39 3.29 -5.04
N PHE A 17 10.95 4.09 -4.15
CA PHE A 17 11.73 3.60 -3.03
C PHE A 17 10.88 2.73 -2.11
N ASN A 18 9.66 3.19 -1.80
CA ASN A 18 8.75 2.46 -0.92
C ASN A 18 8.31 1.13 -1.52
N VAL A 19 7.99 1.10 -2.81
CA VAL A 19 7.63 -0.14 -3.53
C VAL A 19 8.79 -1.12 -3.58
N ALA A 20 10.01 -0.64 -3.81
CA ALA A 20 11.19 -1.50 -3.82
C ALA A 20 11.41 -2.17 -2.46
N ARG A 21 11.24 -1.41 -1.38
CA ARG A 21 11.33 -1.96 -0.01
C ARG A 21 10.23 -2.97 0.29
N LEU A 22 9.02 -2.67 -0.14
CA LEU A 22 7.88 -3.58 0.03
C LEU A 22 8.10 -4.88 -0.75
N THR A 23 8.60 -4.79 -1.98
CA THR A 23 8.92 -5.96 -2.81
C THR A 23 9.91 -6.88 -2.10
N ARG A 24 10.96 -6.30 -1.55
CA ARG A 24 11.98 -7.05 -0.82
C ARG A 24 11.41 -7.69 0.45
N ALA A 25 10.58 -6.96 1.17
CA ALA A 25 9.92 -7.48 2.36
C ALA A 25 8.98 -8.65 2.02
N ALA A 26 8.28 -8.58 0.89
CA ALA A 26 7.41 -9.65 0.42
C ALA A 26 8.22 -10.93 0.11
N GLU A 27 9.37 -10.78 -0.53
CA GLU A 27 10.28 -11.90 -0.82
C GLU A 27 10.78 -12.55 0.48
N GLU A 28 11.22 -11.74 1.43
CA GLU A 28 11.71 -12.24 2.73
C GLU A 28 10.60 -12.92 3.53
N ALA A 29 9.43 -12.30 3.60
CA ALA A 29 8.29 -12.86 4.32
C ALA A 29 7.83 -14.19 3.72
N ALA A 30 7.73 -14.27 2.40
CA ALA A 30 7.36 -15.50 1.70
C ALA A 30 8.40 -16.60 1.95
N SER A 31 9.67 -16.28 1.92
CA SER A 31 10.76 -17.22 2.23
C SER A 31 10.68 -17.74 3.67
N GLY A 32 10.19 -16.92 4.60
CA GLY A 32 9.93 -17.29 5.99
C GLY A 32 8.62 -18.05 6.21
N GLY A 33 7.88 -18.35 5.15
CA GLY A 33 6.62 -19.11 5.23
C GLY A 33 5.39 -18.25 5.53
N ALA A 34 5.48 -16.92 5.48
CA ALA A 34 4.31 -16.06 5.68
C ALA A 34 3.36 -16.16 4.49
N LYS A 35 2.07 -16.04 4.77
CA LYS A 35 1.00 -16.05 3.77
C LYS A 35 0.38 -14.67 3.56
N LEU A 36 0.67 -13.74 4.45
CA LEU A 36 0.22 -12.35 4.38
C LEU A 36 1.34 -11.44 4.87
N LEU A 37 1.60 -10.38 4.12
CA LEU A 37 2.45 -9.27 4.54
C LEU A 37 1.57 -8.03 4.75
N MET A 38 1.65 -7.42 5.92
CA MET A 38 0.96 -6.20 6.26
C MET A 38 1.95 -5.04 6.30
N THR A 39 1.58 -3.91 5.71
CA THR A 39 2.39 -2.69 5.71
C THR A 39 1.70 -1.57 6.49
N PRO A 40 2.43 -0.49 6.84
CA PRO A 40 1.84 0.66 7.51
C PRO A 40 0.84 1.43 6.64
N GLU A 41 0.10 2.31 7.30
CA GLU A 41 -0.74 3.32 6.66
C GLU A 41 0.09 4.16 5.68
N LEU A 42 -0.47 4.45 4.49
CA LEU A 42 0.18 5.25 3.44
C LEU A 42 1.59 4.75 3.07
N ALA A 43 1.80 3.45 3.12
CA ALA A 43 3.12 2.87 2.89
C ALA A 43 3.68 3.17 1.49
N LEU A 44 2.83 3.32 0.47
CA LEU A 44 3.29 3.60 -0.88
C LEU A 44 3.83 5.02 -1.03
N GLN A 45 3.12 6.03 -0.51
CA GLN A 45 3.48 7.43 -0.68
C GLN A 45 4.27 8.00 0.50
N GLY A 46 4.17 7.38 1.66
CA GLY A 46 4.74 7.86 2.92
C GLY A 46 3.79 8.80 3.66
N TYR A 47 3.63 8.56 4.96
CA TYR A 47 2.83 9.42 5.83
C TYR A 47 3.51 10.78 5.96
N GLY A 48 2.75 11.86 5.85
CA GLY A 48 3.31 13.21 5.95
C GLY A 48 3.86 13.78 4.64
N ALA A 49 3.56 13.17 3.49
CA ALA A 49 4.00 13.68 2.19
C ALA A 49 3.39 15.06 1.82
N GLY A 50 2.42 15.55 2.60
CA GLY A 50 1.84 16.88 2.40
C GLY A 50 1.18 17.05 1.03
N ASN A 51 1.49 18.13 0.34
CA ASN A 51 0.93 18.42 -0.99
C ASN A 51 1.35 17.40 -2.05
N ASP A 52 2.47 16.71 -1.86
CA ASP A 52 2.95 15.68 -2.80
C ASP A 52 2.04 14.46 -2.78
N LEU A 53 1.31 14.22 -1.70
CA LEU A 53 0.41 13.08 -1.57
C LEU A 53 -0.67 13.11 -2.65
N ARG A 54 -1.22 14.29 -2.93
CA ARG A 54 -2.25 14.45 -3.98
C ARG A 54 -1.69 14.15 -5.37
N ALA A 55 -0.46 14.57 -5.64
CA ALA A 55 0.20 14.33 -6.92
C ALA A 55 0.60 12.85 -7.10
N LEU A 56 0.84 12.14 -6.00
CA LEU A 56 1.29 10.75 -6.01
C LEU A 56 0.17 9.74 -5.79
N ALA A 57 -1.03 10.21 -5.44
CA ALA A 57 -2.18 9.32 -5.22
C ALA A 57 -2.48 8.52 -6.48
N CYS A 58 -2.83 7.26 -6.31
CA CYS A 58 -3.06 6.36 -7.43
C CYS A 58 -4.48 5.77 -7.39
N PRO A 59 -5.07 5.46 -8.56
CA PRO A 59 -6.39 4.84 -8.59
C PRO A 59 -6.32 3.39 -8.12
N ALA A 60 -7.41 2.92 -7.52
CA ALA A 60 -7.53 1.55 -7.02
C ALA A 60 -7.45 0.49 -8.12
N ASP A 61 -7.77 0.85 -9.35
CA ASP A 61 -7.70 -0.01 -10.54
C ASP A 61 -6.52 0.33 -11.46
N GLY A 62 -5.53 1.06 -10.96
CA GLY A 62 -4.40 1.54 -11.74
C GLY A 62 -3.18 0.63 -11.70
N GLU A 63 -2.11 1.10 -12.36
CA GLU A 63 -0.86 0.35 -12.54
C GLU A 63 -0.17 0.00 -11.22
N MET A 64 -0.26 0.86 -10.22
CA MET A 64 0.40 0.61 -8.93
C MET A 64 -0.22 -0.58 -8.20
N ILE A 65 -1.54 -0.65 -8.16
CA ILE A 65 -2.24 -1.79 -7.55
C ILE A 65 -2.00 -3.07 -8.34
N GLU A 66 -1.93 -2.96 -9.67
CA GLU A 66 -1.57 -4.11 -10.52
C GLU A 66 -0.13 -4.58 -10.26
N GLU A 67 0.80 -3.65 -10.01
CA GLU A 67 2.16 -3.99 -9.61
C GLU A 67 2.18 -4.78 -8.29
N LEU A 68 1.42 -4.34 -7.29
CA LEU A 68 1.27 -5.07 -6.03
C LEU A 68 0.74 -6.48 -6.26
N ASN A 69 -0.21 -6.61 -7.16
CA ASN A 69 -0.80 -7.91 -7.50
C ASN A 69 0.24 -8.83 -8.16
N ARG A 70 1.12 -8.29 -9.01
CA ARG A 70 2.23 -9.05 -9.59
C ARG A 70 3.24 -9.51 -8.52
N ILE A 71 3.59 -8.63 -7.59
CA ILE A 71 4.48 -8.97 -6.46
C ILE A 71 3.87 -10.10 -5.63
N SER A 72 2.59 -9.99 -5.33
CA SER A 72 1.83 -11.00 -4.59
C SER A 72 1.87 -12.35 -5.30
N ARG A 73 1.56 -12.36 -6.59
CA ARG A 73 1.55 -13.57 -7.41
C ARG A 73 2.91 -14.23 -7.50
N LYS A 74 3.94 -13.43 -7.77
CA LYS A 74 5.32 -13.91 -7.91
C LYS A 74 5.82 -14.62 -6.66
N ASN A 75 5.47 -14.09 -5.50
CA ASN A 75 5.95 -14.59 -4.21
C ASN A 75 4.96 -15.51 -3.49
N ASN A 76 3.79 -15.71 -4.07
CA ASN A 76 2.71 -16.50 -3.46
C ASN A 76 2.39 -16.06 -2.03
N ILE A 77 2.26 -14.76 -1.83
CA ILE A 77 1.95 -14.13 -0.54
C ILE A 77 0.93 -13.02 -0.76
N ALA A 78 -0.12 -12.98 0.06
CA ALA A 78 -1.07 -11.87 0.03
C ALA A 78 -0.43 -10.62 0.64
N LEU A 79 -0.83 -9.44 0.14
CA LEU A 79 -0.33 -8.15 0.64
C LEU A 79 -1.52 -7.30 1.11
N LEU A 80 -1.35 -6.65 2.25
CA LEU A 80 -2.25 -5.61 2.74
C LEU A 80 -1.44 -4.31 2.81
N VAL A 81 -1.72 -3.38 1.90
CA VAL A 81 -0.85 -2.22 1.66
C VAL A 81 -1.62 -0.92 1.80
N GLY A 82 -1.14 -0.03 2.67
CA GLY A 82 -1.69 1.32 2.82
C GLY A 82 -1.25 2.23 1.68
N PHE A 83 -2.19 3.02 1.14
CA PHE A 83 -1.89 3.94 0.03
C PHE A 83 -2.86 5.12 -0.02
N ALA A 84 -2.41 6.19 -0.67
CA ALA A 84 -3.27 7.30 -1.04
C ALA A 84 -4.00 6.94 -2.34
N GLU A 85 -5.31 6.86 -2.26
CA GLU A 85 -6.17 6.54 -3.41
C GLU A 85 -6.76 7.80 -4.01
N VAL A 86 -6.74 7.93 -5.33
CA VAL A 86 -7.50 8.96 -6.05
C VAL A 86 -8.72 8.32 -6.72
N ALA A 87 -9.90 8.93 -6.49
CA ALA A 87 -11.13 8.55 -7.14
C ALA A 87 -12.05 9.77 -7.24
N GLU A 88 -12.60 10.01 -8.42
CA GLU A 88 -13.59 11.09 -8.65
C GLU A 88 -13.13 12.47 -8.11
N ASN A 89 -11.87 12.81 -8.34
CA ASN A 89 -11.22 14.05 -7.89
C ASN A 89 -11.05 14.18 -6.37
N ALA A 90 -11.26 13.11 -5.62
CA ALA A 90 -11.03 13.06 -4.18
C ALA A 90 -9.85 12.14 -3.87
N ILE A 91 -9.21 12.42 -2.73
CA ILE A 91 -8.11 11.59 -2.20
C ILE A 91 -8.61 10.88 -0.96
N TYR A 92 -8.35 9.57 -0.90
CA TYR A 92 -8.72 8.73 0.24
C TYR A 92 -7.47 8.09 0.85
N ASN A 93 -7.49 7.94 2.16
CA ASN A 93 -6.53 7.10 2.87
C ASN A 93 -7.07 5.68 2.83
N SER A 94 -6.43 4.81 2.06
CA SER A 94 -6.96 3.50 1.70
C SER A 94 -5.98 2.38 2.01
N ALA A 95 -6.50 1.16 2.07
CA ALA A 95 -5.71 -0.06 2.11
C ALA A 95 -6.18 -1.00 1.00
N ALA A 96 -5.22 -1.59 0.30
CA ALA A 96 -5.48 -2.59 -0.73
C ALA A 96 -5.07 -3.96 -0.21
N PHE A 97 -5.98 -4.93 -0.31
CA PHE A 97 -5.67 -6.34 -0.14
C PHE A 97 -5.55 -6.97 -1.52
N VAL A 98 -4.41 -7.56 -1.80
CA VAL A 98 -4.15 -8.28 -3.06
C VAL A 98 -3.65 -9.68 -2.75
N ASP A 99 -4.13 -10.68 -3.50
CA ASP A 99 -3.71 -12.07 -3.34
C ASP A 99 -3.07 -12.67 -4.61
N GLY A 100 -2.89 -11.85 -5.63
CA GLY A 100 -2.31 -12.26 -6.90
C GLY A 100 -3.26 -13.00 -7.84
N ARG A 101 -4.49 -13.29 -7.40
CA ARG A 101 -5.46 -14.11 -8.16
C ARG A 101 -6.78 -13.42 -8.38
N ASN A 102 -7.32 -12.82 -7.33
CA ASN A 102 -8.63 -12.17 -7.34
C ASN A 102 -8.51 -10.67 -7.57
N ARG A 103 -9.65 -10.03 -7.85
CA ARG A 103 -9.72 -8.57 -7.92
C ARG A 103 -9.31 -8.01 -6.55
N PRO A 104 -8.47 -6.96 -6.51
CA PRO A 104 -8.09 -6.32 -5.26
C PRO A 104 -9.30 -5.83 -4.46
N THR A 105 -9.24 -6.00 -3.14
CA THR A 105 -10.23 -5.45 -2.22
C THR A 105 -9.69 -4.15 -1.65
N ILE A 106 -10.49 -3.08 -1.70
CA ILE A 106 -10.08 -1.75 -1.24
C ILE A 106 -10.93 -1.35 -0.05
N TYR A 107 -10.27 -0.92 1.01
CA TYR A 107 -10.89 -0.31 2.18
C TYR A 107 -10.48 1.16 2.26
N ARG A 108 -11.44 2.05 2.44
CA ARG A 108 -11.21 3.48 2.65
C ARG A 108 -11.40 3.81 4.12
N LYS A 109 -10.42 4.50 4.71
CA LYS A 109 -10.49 4.95 6.09
C LYS A 109 -11.65 5.94 6.27
N SER A 110 -12.53 5.67 7.23
CA SER A 110 -13.73 6.49 7.47
C SER A 110 -13.54 7.56 8.53
N HIS A 111 -12.61 7.36 9.49
CA HIS A 111 -12.33 8.29 10.58
C HIS A 111 -10.92 8.86 10.43
N LEU A 112 -10.81 10.04 9.83
CA LEU A 112 -9.54 10.68 9.54
C LEU A 112 -8.94 11.32 10.78
N TYR A 113 -7.62 11.21 10.94
CA TYR A 113 -6.87 11.73 12.08
C TYR A 113 -6.27 13.10 11.75
N GLY A 114 -6.54 14.09 12.63
CA GLY A 114 -5.91 15.39 12.59
C GLY A 114 -6.17 16.22 11.34
N HIS A 115 -5.53 17.38 11.29
CA HIS A 115 -5.68 18.32 10.17
C HIS A 115 -5.09 17.80 8.87
N PHE A 116 -4.00 17.05 8.95
CA PHE A 116 -3.29 16.53 7.78
C PHE A 116 -4.19 15.62 6.92
N GLU A 117 -4.81 14.63 7.54
CA GLU A 117 -5.68 13.71 6.79
C GLU A 117 -6.98 14.38 6.33
N ARG A 118 -7.53 15.28 7.14
CA ARG A 118 -8.77 15.98 6.80
C ARG A 118 -8.59 16.97 5.66
N ALA A 119 -7.37 17.38 5.37
CA ALA A 119 -7.05 18.27 4.26
C ALA A 119 -6.91 17.53 2.92
N LEU A 120 -6.94 16.20 2.91
CA LEU A 120 -6.92 15.39 1.70
C LEU A 120 -8.26 15.48 0.95
#